data_b1cc7da337d425e4d5c4f9037e8ce68c
#
_entry.id   b1cc7da337d425e4d5c4f9037e8ce68c
#
_cell.length_a   1.000
_cell.length_b   1.000
_cell.length_c   1.000
_cell.angle_alpha   90.00
_cell.angle_beta   90.00
_cell.angle_gamma   90.00
#
_symmetry.space_group_name_H-M   'P 1'
#
loop_
_entity.id
_entity.type
_entity.pdbx_description
1 polymer ?
#
loop_
_entity_poly.entity_id
_entity_poly.type
_entity_poly.pdbx_seq_one_letter_code
_entity_poly.pdbx_strand_id
1 'polypeptide(L)'
;MPLLIKLYLLKLQNLDVVVESYGSIFIEDQDEKPLKVSSVVSYGDYEYEFTKKLWLLNGLHLQLAYFGLFNNLTYMHEIFEEVNRKDFATNAMEALKKAFILKTNTAQNLDLYGELILNRFALPQVNDELERVARNPQIKFSQNERFEYPLRVLLSHNESVETFKSILEILQNGDFNNVEGFEEFHYNFQDGIKEFFQKFWKINQDKIEIYIERLNN
;
A
#
# COMPACT_ATOMS: atom_id res chain seq x y z
N MET A 1 6.08 1.03 -10.24
CA MET A 1 7.32 1.29 -10.97
C MET A 1 8.46 0.92 -10.06
N PRO A 2 9.32 -0.03 -10.43
CA PRO A 2 10.58 -0.15 -9.71
C PRO A 2 11.25 1.21 -9.78
N LEU A 3 11.91 1.61 -8.71
CA LEU A 3 12.67 2.85 -8.67
C LEU A 3 13.75 2.74 -9.76
N LEU A 4 13.47 3.25 -10.94
CA LEU A 4 14.48 3.56 -11.93
C LEU A 4 15.24 4.75 -11.36
N ILE A 5 16.23 4.48 -10.52
CA ILE A 5 17.25 5.46 -10.20
C ILE A 5 18.04 5.61 -11.50
N LYS A 6 17.62 6.53 -12.33
CA LYS A 6 18.46 7.07 -13.38
C LYS A 6 19.53 7.87 -12.63
N LEU A 7 20.68 7.24 -12.37
CA LEU A 7 21.88 7.92 -11.92
C LEU A 7 22.31 8.90 -13.02
N TYR A 8 21.72 10.08 -13.01
CA TYR A 8 22.37 11.23 -13.61
C TYR A 8 23.48 11.65 -12.65
N LEU A 9 24.72 11.29 -12.97
CA LEU A 9 25.90 11.92 -12.42
C LEU A 9 25.97 13.38 -12.92
N LEU A 10 25.06 14.22 -12.42
CA LEU A 10 25.28 15.65 -12.42
C LEU A 10 26.18 15.91 -11.18
N LYS A 11 27.34 16.52 -11.42
CA LYS A 11 28.11 17.22 -10.39
C LYS A 11 27.23 18.32 -9.81
N LEU A 12 26.35 17.97 -8.89
CA LEU A 12 25.63 18.91 -8.05
C LEU A 12 26.50 19.11 -6.79
N GLN A 13 27.18 20.26 -6.75
CA GLN A 13 27.77 20.77 -5.52
C GLN A 13 26.63 21.05 -4.53
N ASN A 14 26.66 20.38 -3.37
CA ASN A 14 25.81 20.61 -2.18
C ASN A 14 24.33 20.22 -2.30
N LEU A 15 24.05 18.96 -2.60
CA LEU A 15 22.77 18.32 -2.26
C LEU A 15 23.06 17.17 -1.30
N ASP A 16 22.90 17.42 -0.01
CA ASP A 16 22.85 16.35 0.99
C ASP A 16 21.52 15.63 0.83
N VAL A 17 21.56 14.43 0.23
CA VAL A 17 20.40 13.57 0.11
C VAL A 17 20.51 12.48 1.16
N VAL A 18 19.56 12.43 2.07
CA VAL A 18 19.41 11.31 2.98
C VAL A 18 18.75 10.16 2.20
N VAL A 19 19.53 9.11 1.96
CA VAL A 19 19.05 7.88 1.31
C VAL A 19 19.17 6.72 2.26
N GLU A 20 18.25 5.76 2.14
CA GLU A 20 18.35 4.51 2.89
C GLU A 20 19.60 3.74 2.46
N SER A 21 20.23 3.06 3.44
CA SER A 21 21.50 2.34 3.24
C SER A 21 21.36 1.10 2.38
N TYR A 22 20.13 0.70 2.00
CA TYR A 22 19.89 -0.45 1.15
C TYR A 22 18.79 -0.18 0.11
N GLY A 23 18.96 -0.75 -1.04
CA GLY A 23 17.98 -0.82 -2.09
C GLY A 23 18.21 -2.11 -2.87
N SER A 24 17.16 -2.71 -3.41
CA SER A 24 17.28 -3.85 -4.31
C SER A 24 16.72 -3.50 -5.68
N ILE A 25 17.45 -3.90 -6.70
CA ILE A 25 17.03 -3.81 -8.10
C ILE A 25 16.70 -5.24 -8.53
N PHE A 26 15.47 -5.47 -8.98
CA PHE A 26 15.05 -6.74 -9.55
C PHE A 26 15.05 -6.63 -11.06
N ILE A 27 15.69 -7.61 -11.71
CA ILE A 27 15.71 -7.73 -13.17
C ILE A 27 15.02 -9.05 -13.51
N GLU A 28 14.07 -9.00 -14.41
CA GLU A 28 13.49 -10.20 -15.00
C GLU A 28 14.55 -10.89 -15.85
N ASP A 29 14.84 -12.14 -15.50
CA ASP A 29 15.84 -12.91 -16.20
C ASP A 29 15.22 -13.51 -17.46
N GLN A 30 15.37 -12.82 -18.58
CA GLN A 30 14.96 -13.34 -19.89
C GLN A 30 16.12 -13.96 -20.68
N ASP A 31 17.36 -13.79 -20.21
CA ASP A 31 18.56 -14.30 -20.90
C ASP A 31 19.57 -14.90 -19.91
N GLU A 32 20.10 -16.05 -20.24
CA GLU A 32 20.99 -16.91 -19.45
C GLU A 32 22.36 -16.30 -19.00
N LYS A 33 22.51 -14.99 -19.05
CA LYS A 33 23.74 -14.31 -18.61
C LYS A 33 23.47 -13.24 -17.57
N PRO A 34 23.64 -13.57 -16.28
CA PRO A 34 23.52 -12.56 -15.24
C PRO A 34 24.54 -11.44 -15.46
N LEU A 35 24.05 -10.22 -15.61
CA LEU A 35 24.91 -9.04 -15.54
C LEU A 35 25.58 -9.03 -14.16
N LYS A 36 26.91 -9.10 -14.14
CA LYS A 36 27.70 -8.93 -12.90
C LYS A 36 27.62 -7.47 -12.43
N VAL A 37 26.47 -7.08 -11.93
CA VAL A 37 26.26 -5.79 -11.32
C VAL A 37 26.08 -6.03 -9.84
N SER A 38 26.83 -5.34 -9.04
CA SER A 38 26.91 -5.34 -7.56
C SER A 38 25.89 -6.17 -6.76
N SER A 39 26.15 -6.44 -5.49
CA SER A 39 25.35 -7.18 -4.52
C SER A 39 23.89 -6.68 -4.31
N VAL A 40 23.48 -5.64 -5.03
CA VAL A 40 22.17 -4.98 -4.96
C VAL A 40 21.19 -5.49 -6.02
N VAL A 41 21.67 -6.25 -7.02
CA VAL A 41 20.83 -6.75 -8.12
C VAL A 41 20.43 -8.19 -7.84
N SER A 42 19.13 -8.43 -7.76
CA SER A 42 18.55 -9.77 -7.66
C SER A 42 17.82 -10.12 -8.95
N TYR A 43 17.96 -11.37 -9.37
CA TYR A 43 17.19 -11.92 -10.48
C TYR A 43 16.05 -12.76 -9.91
N GLY A 44 14.88 -12.65 -10.51
CA GLY A 44 13.73 -13.40 -10.04
C GLY A 44 12.46 -13.06 -10.82
N ASP A 45 11.35 -13.60 -10.33
CA ASP A 45 10.02 -13.29 -10.85
C ASP A 45 9.69 -11.83 -10.57
N TYR A 46 9.74 -11.00 -11.60
CA TYR A 46 9.44 -9.58 -11.51
C TYR A 46 7.99 -9.33 -11.06
N GLU A 47 7.04 -10.09 -11.58
CA GLU A 47 5.63 -9.92 -11.23
C GLU A 47 5.38 -10.21 -9.74
N TYR A 48 6.03 -11.25 -9.23
CA TYR A 48 6.01 -11.59 -7.80
C TYR A 48 6.57 -10.46 -6.94
N GLU A 49 7.77 -9.98 -7.24
CA GLU A 49 8.42 -8.93 -6.45
C GLU A 49 7.72 -7.58 -6.58
N PHE A 50 7.22 -7.26 -7.77
CA PHE A 50 6.41 -6.07 -8.00
C PHE A 50 5.11 -6.12 -7.19
N THR A 51 4.37 -7.24 -7.24
CA THR A 51 3.12 -7.42 -6.49
C THR A 51 3.38 -7.38 -4.99
N LYS A 52 4.43 -8.02 -4.50
CA LYS A 52 4.83 -7.99 -3.10
C LYS A 52 5.07 -6.56 -2.62
N LYS A 53 5.84 -5.78 -3.37
CA LYS A 53 6.08 -4.36 -3.05
C LYS A 53 4.80 -3.54 -3.14
N LEU A 54 4.01 -3.73 -4.20
CA LEU A 54 2.79 -2.97 -4.43
C LEU A 54 1.78 -3.17 -3.29
N TRP A 55 1.60 -4.41 -2.83
CA TRP A 55 0.61 -4.71 -1.80
C TRP A 55 1.14 -4.48 -0.39
N LEU A 56 2.29 -5.08 -0.03
CA LEU A 56 2.76 -5.07 1.34
C LEU A 56 3.37 -3.72 1.74
N LEU A 57 4.18 -3.11 0.87
CA LEU A 57 4.77 -1.81 1.19
C LEU A 57 3.83 -0.66 0.82
N ASN A 58 3.46 -0.54 -0.45
CA ASN A 58 2.69 0.60 -0.92
C ASN A 58 1.22 0.55 -0.46
N GLY A 59 0.64 -0.66 -0.31
CA GLY A 59 -0.71 -0.86 0.19
C GLY A 59 -0.83 -0.53 1.67
N LEU A 60 0.12 -0.99 2.50
CA LEU A 60 0.18 -0.60 3.90
C LEU A 60 0.39 0.90 4.05
N HIS A 61 1.36 1.45 3.31
CA HIS A 61 1.69 2.88 3.34
C HIS A 61 0.46 3.75 3.09
N LEU A 62 -0.36 3.38 2.08
CA LEU A 62 -1.60 4.07 1.76
C LEU A 62 -2.65 3.96 2.87
N GLN A 63 -2.87 2.78 3.44
CA GLN A 63 -3.83 2.57 4.52
C GLN A 63 -3.42 3.39 5.76
N LEU A 64 -2.15 3.32 6.13
CA LEU A 64 -1.63 4.07 7.28
C LEU A 64 -1.67 5.58 7.06
N ALA A 65 -1.50 6.07 5.82
CA ALA A 65 -1.61 7.50 5.54
C ALA A 65 -3.01 8.02 5.86
N TYR A 66 -4.06 7.40 5.35
CA TYR A 66 -5.43 7.83 5.65
C TYR A 66 -5.84 7.60 7.10
N PHE A 67 -5.41 6.47 7.69
CA PHE A 67 -5.62 6.22 9.11
C PHE A 67 -4.95 7.28 9.99
N GLY A 68 -3.71 7.64 9.70
CA GLY A 68 -2.97 8.67 10.44
C GLY A 68 -3.59 10.06 10.29
N LEU A 69 -3.93 10.47 9.07
CA LEU A 69 -4.61 11.75 8.81
C LEU A 69 -5.95 11.85 9.54
N PHE A 70 -6.73 10.78 9.56
CA PHE A 70 -8.01 10.73 10.31
C PHE A 70 -7.79 10.89 11.83
N ASN A 71 -6.65 10.46 12.34
CA ASN A 71 -6.22 10.66 13.73
C ASN A 71 -5.46 11.99 13.96
N ASN A 72 -5.48 12.93 13.01
CA ASN A 72 -4.80 14.23 13.07
C ASN A 72 -3.28 14.13 13.23
N LEU A 73 -2.66 13.11 12.68
CA LEU A 73 -1.20 12.95 12.64
C LEU A 73 -0.62 13.59 11.38
N THR A 74 0.66 13.93 11.44
CA THR A 74 1.39 14.56 10.33
C THR A 74 2.35 13.59 9.65
N TYR A 75 3.04 12.77 10.47
CA TYR A 75 4.10 11.87 9.99
C TYR A 75 3.77 10.39 10.24
N MET A 76 4.29 9.54 9.39
CA MET A 76 4.06 8.09 9.44
C MET A 76 4.51 7.46 10.78
N HIS A 77 5.64 7.88 11.34
CA HIS A 77 6.16 7.32 12.58
C HIS A 77 5.27 7.56 13.80
N GLU A 78 4.47 8.63 13.80
CA GLU A 78 3.56 8.97 14.92
C GLU A 78 2.46 7.90 15.14
N ILE A 79 2.16 7.11 14.11
CA ILE A 79 1.24 5.97 14.21
C ILE A 79 1.78 4.94 15.22
N PHE A 80 3.09 4.77 15.29
CA PHE A 80 3.75 3.76 16.12
C PHE A 80 4.03 4.20 17.55
N GLU A 81 3.70 5.44 17.92
CA GLU A 81 3.87 5.98 19.27
C GLU A 81 2.82 5.52 20.26
N GLU A 82 1.63 5.08 19.77
CA GLU A 82 0.56 4.55 20.60
C GLU A 82 0.20 3.11 20.24
N VAL A 83 -0.13 2.32 21.28
CA VAL A 83 -0.38 0.87 21.15
C VAL A 83 -1.51 0.58 20.18
N ASN A 84 -2.67 1.24 20.32
CA ASN A 84 -3.84 0.98 19.47
C ASN A 84 -3.57 1.31 18.00
N ARG A 85 -2.82 2.37 17.71
CA ARG A 85 -2.45 2.75 16.35
C ARG A 85 -1.45 1.78 15.75
N LYS A 86 -0.49 1.33 16.56
CA LYS A 86 0.47 0.28 16.16
C LYS A 86 -0.23 -1.05 15.89
N ASP A 87 -1.24 -1.41 16.68
CA ASP A 87 -2.04 -2.61 16.46
C ASP A 87 -2.79 -2.55 15.13
N PHE A 88 -3.37 -1.39 14.78
CA PHE A 88 -3.95 -1.19 13.45
C PHE A 88 -2.92 -1.44 12.33
N ALA A 89 -1.72 -0.87 12.45
CA ALA A 89 -0.66 -1.05 11.45
C ALA A 89 -0.25 -2.53 11.30
N THR A 90 -0.14 -3.24 12.43
CA THR A 90 0.19 -4.66 12.46
C THR A 90 -0.92 -5.49 11.81
N ASN A 91 -2.18 -5.26 12.16
CA ASN A 91 -3.34 -5.97 11.61
C ASN A 91 -3.49 -5.70 10.10
N ALA A 92 -3.24 -4.46 9.64
CA ALA A 92 -3.26 -4.13 8.22
C ALA A 92 -2.16 -4.87 7.45
N MET A 93 -0.95 -5.00 8.02
CA MET A 93 0.13 -5.80 7.42
C MET A 93 -0.27 -7.29 7.34
N GLU A 94 -0.84 -7.85 8.39
CA GLU A 94 -1.27 -9.27 8.39
C GLU A 94 -2.37 -9.52 7.33
N ALA A 95 -3.33 -8.62 7.19
CA ALA A 95 -4.35 -8.72 6.15
C ALA A 95 -3.75 -8.69 4.74
N LEU A 96 -2.79 -7.79 4.48
CA LEU A 96 -2.09 -7.71 3.20
C LEU A 96 -1.24 -8.96 2.92
N LYS A 97 -0.53 -9.49 3.92
CA LYS A 97 0.21 -10.75 3.81
C LYS A 97 -0.72 -11.91 3.48
N LYS A 98 -1.88 -12.00 4.16
CA LYS A 98 -2.88 -13.01 3.88
C LYS A 98 -3.38 -12.93 2.44
N ALA A 99 -3.73 -11.74 1.96
CA ALA A 99 -4.13 -11.52 0.58
C ALA A 99 -3.04 -11.96 -0.41
N PHE A 100 -1.79 -11.62 -0.12
CA PHE A 100 -0.66 -11.98 -0.97
C PHE A 100 -0.44 -13.50 -1.04
N ILE A 101 -0.52 -14.21 0.11
CA ILE A 101 -0.42 -15.67 0.17
C ILE A 101 -1.53 -16.33 -0.64
N LEU A 102 -2.77 -15.86 -0.50
CA LEU A 102 -3.91 -16.38 -1.26
C LEU A 102 -3.75 -16.18 -2.78
N LYS A 103 -3.13 -15.09 -3.19
CA LYS A 103 -2.86 -14.79 -4.61
C LYS A 103 -1.71 -15.60 -5.18
N THR A 104 -0.64 -15.80 -4.41
CA THR A 104 0.63 -16.35 -4.93
C THR A 104 0.91 -17.78 -4.50
N ASN A 105 0.13 -18.33 -3.55
CA ASN A 105 0.35 -19.63 -2.91
C ASN A 105 1.74 -19.76 -2.24
N THR A 106 2.34 -18.63 -1.82
CA THR A 106 3.63 -18.64 -1.15
C THR A 106 3.66 -17.71 0.07
N ALA A 107 4.34 -18.15 1.14
CA ALA A 107 4.53 -17.39 2.36
C ALA A 107 6.01 -17.08 2.64
N GLN A 108 6.89 -17.39 1.69
CA GLN A 108 8.33 -17.31 1.91
C GLN A 108 8.79 -15.89 2.28
N ASN A 109 9.46 -15.75 3.43
CA ASN A 109 10.06 -14.52 3.94
C ASN A 109 9.09 -13.32 4.13
N LEU A 110 7.77 -13.55 4.13
CA LEU A 110 6.81 -12.44 4.25
C LEU A 110 6.81 -11.83 5.65
N ASP A 111 7.03 -12.63 6.70
CA ASP A 111 7.09 -12.11 8.08
C ASP A 111 8.26 -11.15 8.25
N LEU A 112 9.46 -11.58 7.85
CA LEU A 112 10.62 -10.72 7.89
C LEU A 112 10.44 -9.44 7.04
N TYR A 113 9.86 -9.58 5.84
CA TYR A 113 9.59 -8.43 4.98
C TYR A 113 8.58 -7.46 5.60
N GLY A 114 7.51 -7.98 6.22
CA GLY A 114 6.53 -7.17 6.95
C GLY A 114 7.14 -6.44 8.14
N GLU A 115 7.95 -7.13 8.95
CA GLU A 115 8.68 -6.51 10.07
C GLU A 115 9.62 -5.40 9.62
N LEU A 116 10.35 -5.58 8.54
CA LEU A 116 11.23 -4.55 7.97
C LEU A 116 10.45 -3.30 7.55
N ILE A 117 9.27 -3.48 6.93
CA ILE A 117 8.41 -2.36 6.53
C ILE A 117 7.87 -1.61 7.76
N LEU A 118 7.31 -2.33 8.75
CA LEU A 118 6.78 -1.72 9.97
C LEU A 118 7.86 -0.96 10.74
N ASN A 119 9.05 -1.57 10.90
CA ASN A 119 10.17 -0.92 11.54
C ASN A 119 10.62 0.35 10.78
N ARG A 120 10.65 0.30 9.45
CA ARG A 120 10.97 1.46 8.62
C ARG A 120 9.97 2.60 8.81
N PHE A 121 8.68 2.31 8.82
CA PHE A 121 7.65 3.32 9.00
C PHE A 121 7.65 3.94 10.39
N ALA A 122 8.14 3.21 11.40
CA ALA A 122 8.32 3.71 12.76
C ALA A 122 9.53 4.63 12.95
N LEU A 123 10.40 4.80 11.92
CA LEU A 123 11.61 5.62 12.02
C LEU A 123 11.32 7.11 11.78
N PRO A 124 11.49 8.01 12.77
CA PRO A 124 11.28 9.44 12.58
C PRO A 124 12.20 10.05 11.50
N GLN A 125 13.38 9.47 11.30
CA GLN A 125 14.39 9.97 10.36
C GLN A 125 13.92 9.85 8.88
N VAL A 126 12.95 8.99 8.59
CA VAL A 126 12.40 8.85 7.24
C VAL A 126 11.55 10.07 6.86
N ASN A 127 11.00 10.77 7.85
CA ASN A 127 10.21 12.00 7.69
C ASN A 127 9.12 11.89 6.63
N ASP A 128 8.34 10.80 6.69
CA ASP A 128 7.32 10.44 5.71
C ASP A 128 6.02 11.16 6.03
N GLU A 129 5.72 12.25 5.30
CA GLU A 129 4.49 13.05 5.48
C GLU A 129 3.26 12.29 4.96
N LEU A 130 2.23 12.17 5.81
CA LEU A 130 1.02 11.43 5.49
C LEU A 130 0.25 12.03 4.30
N GLU A 131 0.13 13.37 4.22
CA GLU A 131 -0.51 14.05 3.08
C GLU A 131 0.19 13.71 1.75
N ARG A 132 1.53 13.71 1.75
CA ARG A 132 2.31 13.33 0.56
C ARG A 132 2.04 11.89 0.15
N VAL A 133 1.92 10.98 1.11
CA VAL A 133 1.63 9.57 0.86
C VAL A 133 0.19 9.39 0.38
N ALA A 134 -0.77 10.13 0.92
CA ALA A 134 -2.20 10.04 0.59
C ALA A 134 -2.56 10.61 -0.79
N ARG A 135 -1.77 11.56 -1.34
CA ARG A 135 -2.08 12.25 -2.61
C ARG A 135 -2.41 11.33 -3.79
N ASN A 136 -3.19 11.83 -4.72
CA ASN A 136 -3.64 11.14 -5.94
C ASN A 136 -4.42 9.83 -5.65
N PRO A 137 -5.46 9.85 -4.79
CA PRO A 137 -6.22 8.66 -4.42
C PRO A 137 -6.93 8.01 -5.62
N GLN A 138 -7.36 8.77 -6.62
CA GLN A 138 -7.96 8.24 -7.85
C GLN A 138 -7.13 7.11 -8.47
N ILE A 139 -5.79 7.24 -8.47
CA ILE A 139 -4.89 6.22 -9.01
C ILE A 139 -4.69 5.09 -8.00
N LYS A 140 -4.42 5.44 -6.74
CA LYS A 140 -3.98 4.48 -5.70
C LYS A 140 -5.08 3.53 -5.24
N PHE A 141 -6.34 3.99 -5.32
CA PHE A 141 -7.52 3.18 -5.01
C PHE A 141 -8.20 2.60 -6.27
N SER A 142 -7.66 2.84 -7.47
CA SER A 142 -8.27 2.31 -8.69
C SER A 142 -8.25 0.77 -8.72
N GLN A 143 -9.01 0.21 -9.65
CA GLN A 143 -9.11 -1.23 -9.85
C GLN A 143 -7.74 -1.86 -10.14
N ASN A 144 -7.46 -3.02 -9.53
CA ASN A 144 -6.21 -3.78 -9.59
C ASN A 144 -4.99 -3.09 -8.93
N GLU A 145 -5.22 -1.99 -8.21
CA GLU A 145 -4.19 -1.29 -7.47
C GLU A 145 -4.04 -1.84 -6.04
N ARG A 146 -3.10 -1.23 -5.29
CA ARG A 146 -2.58 -1.63 -3.97
C ARG A 146 -3.59 -1.74 -2.83
N PHE A 147 -4.81 -1.24 -3.02
CA PHE A 147 -5.89 -1.34 -2.04
C PHE A 147 -7.01 -2.28 -2.54
N GLU A 148 -7.53 -2.04 -3.76
CA GLU A 148 -8.66 -2.79 -4.31
C GLU A 148 -8.32 -4.26 -4.49
N TYR A 149 -7.16 -4.56 -5.10
CA TYR A 149 -6.87 -5.95 -5.45
C TYR A 149 -6.68 -6.86 -4.22
N PRO A 150 -5.86 -6.51 -3.19
CA PRO A 150 -5.79 -7.32 -1.98
C PRO A 150 -7.15 -7.44 -1.26
N LEU A 151 -7.94 -6.35 -1.15
CA LEU A 151 -9.28 -6.42 -0.58
C LEU A 151 -10.17 -7.42 -1.35
N ARG A 152 -10.20 -7.34 -2.65
CA ARG A 152 -10.98 -8.24 -3.51
C ARG A 152 -10.56 -9.70 -3.37
N VAL A 153 -9.27 -9.97 -3.19
CA VAL A 153 -8.76 -11.33 -2.92
C VAL A 153 -9.29 -11.83 -1.58
N LEU A 154 -9.19 -11.04 -0.51
CA LEU A 154 -9.72 -11.41 0.81
C LEU A 154 -11.23 -11.67 0.78
N LEU A 155 -12.00 -10.75 0.19
CA LEU A 155 -13.44 -10.90 0.01
C LEU A 155 -13.81 -12.16 -0.77
N SER A 156 -13.05 -12.50 -1.81
CA SER A 156 -13.29 -13.70 -2.61
C SER A 156 -13.08 -15.01 -1.84
N HIS A 157 -12.20 -14.98 -0.82
CA HIS A 157 -11.87 -16.13 0.02
C HIS A 157 -12.57 -16.14 1.38
N ASN A 158 -13.47 -15.19 1.63
CA ASN A 158 -14.18 -15.05 2.89
C ASN A 158 -13.24 -14.86 4.10
N GLU A 159 -12.19 -14.08 3.92
CA GLU A 159 -11.23 -13.72 4.95
C GLU A 159 -11.60 -12.37 5.60
N SER A 160 -11.06 -12.11 6.79
CA SER A 160 -11.28 -10.85 7.49
C SER A 160 -10.77 -9.65 6.69
N VAL A 161 -11.56 -8.58 6.65
CA VAL A 161 -11.29 -7.32 5.94
C VAL A 161 -11.40 -6.08 6.82
N GLU A 162 -11.35 -6.26 8.15
CA GLU A 162 -11.59 -5.20 9.14
C GLU A 162 -10.78 -3.93 8.90
N THR A 163 -9.48 -4.06 8.62
CA THR A 163 -8.63 -2.88 8.38
C THR A 163 -8.99 -2.17 7.07
N PHE A 164 -9.36 -2.92 6.03
CA PHE A 164 -9.84 -2.36 4.78
C PHE A 164 -11.19 -1.66 4.94
N LYS A 165 -12.10 -2.27 5.71
CA LYS A 165 -13.40 -1.68 6.06
C LYS A 165 -13.20 -0.36 6.78
N SER A 166 -12.34 -0.32 7.81
CA SER A 166 -12.00 0.90 8.53
C SER A 166 -11.49 2.00 7.60
N ILE A 167 -10.64 1.67 6.63
CA ILE A 167 -10.17 2.66 5.65
C ILE A 167 -11.28 3.14 4.72
N LEU A 168 -12.19 2.28 4.27
CA LEU A 168 -13.34 2.69 3.45
C LEU A 168 -14.26 3.65 4.22
N GLU A 169 -14.51 3.37 5.50
CA GLU A 169 -15.29 4.23 6.39
C GLU A 169 -14.59 5.58 6.64
N ILE A 170 -13.27 5.57 6.82
CA ILE A 170 -12.42 6.77 6.93
C ILE A 170 -12.51 7.61 5.65
N LEU A 171 -12.42 6.98 4.47
CA LEU A 171 -12.50 7.68 3.19
C LEU A 171 -13.89 8.27 2.93
N GLN A 172 -14.94 7.59 3.39
CA GLN A 172 -16.31 8.06 3.23
C GLN A 172 -16.65 9.22 4.15
N ASN A 173 -16.15 9.21 5.41
CA ASN A 173 -16.56 10.15 6.45
C ASN A 173 -15.50 11.20 6.78
N GLY A 174 -14.25 11.00 6.34
CA GLY A 174 -13.14 11.90 6.65
C GLY A 174 -13.12 13.14 5.76
N ASP A 175 -12.57 14.21 6.30
CA ASP A 175 -12.28 15.45 5.59
C ASP A 175 -10.77 15.56 5.35
N PHE A 176 -10.34 15.36 4.10
CA PHE A 176 -8.94 15.38 3.70
C PHE A 176 -8.71 16.40 2.58
N ASN A 177 -9.32 17.58 2.70
CA ASN A 177 -9.24 18.66 1.68
C ASN A 177 -7.82 19.15 1.39
N ASN A 178 -6.88 18.93 2.33
CA ASN A 178 -5.45 19.23 2.13
C ASN A 178 -4.72 18.18 1.28
N VAL A 179 -5.34 17.01 1.04
CA VAL A 179 -4.75 15.94 0.24
C VAL A 179 -5.04 16.18 -1.24
N GLU A 180 -3.98 16.34 -2.03
CA GLU A 180 -4.08 16.55 -3.48
C GLU A 180 -4.91 15.45 -4.17
N GLY A 181 -6.01 15.85 -4.83
CA GLY A 181 -6.90 14.97 -5.58
C GLY A 181 -7.95 14.24 -4.71
N PHE A 182 -8.04 14.55 -3.38
CA PHE A 182 -9.01 13.87 -2.53
C PHE A 182 -10.45 14.33 -2.80
N GLU A 183 -10.71 15.61 -2.98
CA GLU A 183 -12.06 16.14 -3.22
C GLU A 183 -12.74 15.46 -4.43
N GLU A 184 -12.03 15.35 -5.55
CA GLU A 184 -12.53 14.66 -6.74
C GLU A 184 -12.75 13.16 -6.49
N PHE A 185 -11.84 12.52 -5.76
CA PHE A 185 -11.95 11.11 -5.40
C PHE A 185 -13.13 10.86 -4.45
N HIS A 186 -13.31 11.71 -3.43
CA HIS A 186 -14.37 11.60 -2.41
C HIS A 186 -15.77 11.68 -3.03
N TYR A 187 -15.92 12.36 -4.15
CA TYR A 187 -17.17 12.39 -4.90
C TYR A 187 -17.72 10.99 -5.23
N ASN A 188 -16.86 9.99 -5.38
CA ASN A 188 -17.28 8.61 -5.65
C ASN A 188 -17.97 7.94 -4.45
N PHE A 189 -17.88 8.49 -3.24
CA PHE A 189 -18.53 7.98 -2.02
C PHE A 189 -19.88 8.62 -1.71
N GLN A 190 -20.34 9.59 -2.50
CA GLN A 190 -21.59 10.33 -2.22
C GLN A 190 -22.83 9.44 -2.08
N ASP A 191 -22.86 8.35 -2.85
CA ASP A 191 -23.97 7.39 -2.82
C ASP A 191 -23.64 6.15 -1.92
N GLY A 192 -22.51 6.16 -1.20
CA GLY A 192 -22.08 5.10 -0.28
C GLY A 192 -21.12 4.08 -0.87
N ILE A 193 -20.63 3.16 -0.02
CA ILE A 193 -19.61 2.17 -0.37
C ILE A 193 -20.08 1.20 -1.47
N LYS A 194 -21.36 0.84 -1.47
CA LYS A 194 -21.91 -0.06 -2.50
C LYS A 194 -21.79 0.54 -3.89
N GLU A 195 -22.20 1.78 -4.04
CA GLU A 195 -22.12 2.53 -5.29
C GLU A 195 -20.68 2.83 -5.69
N PHE A 196 -19.81 3.09 -4.72
CA PHE A 196 -18.37 3.19 -4.94
C PHE A 196 -17.81 1.91 -5.58
N PHE A 197 -18.14 0.73 -5.05
CA PHE A 197 -17.72 -0.55 -5.63
C PHE A 197 -18.24 -0.72 -7.06
N GLN A 198 -19.49 -0.34 -7.29
CA GLN A 198 -20.12 -0.49 -8.59
C GLN A 198 -19.57 0.47 -9.64
N LYS A 199 -19.47 1.76 -9.29
CA LYS A 199 -19.13 2.82 -10.24
C LYS A 199 -17.60 2.97 -10.42
N PHE A 200 -16.87 3.00 -9.31
CA PHE A 200 -15.43 3.27 -9.33
C PHE A 200 -14.63 1.98 -9.61
N TRP A 201 -14.93 0.89 -8.91
CA TRP A 201 -14.26 -0.39 -9.13
C TRP A 201 -14.90 -1.27 -10.20
N LYS A 202 -16.07 -0.88 -10.73
CA LYS A 202 -16.79 -1.61 -11.79
C LYS A 202 -17.02 -3.08 -11.44
N ILE A 203 -17.32 -3.36 -10.17
CA ILE A 203 -17.63 -4.70 -9.70
C ILE A 203 -19.02 -5.09 -10.20
N ASN A 204 -19.15 -6.31 -10.72
CA ASN A 204 -20.43 -6.82 -11.22
C ASN A 204 -21.47 -6.96 -10.10
N GLN A 205 -22.72 -6.70 -10.42
CA GLN A 205 -23.85 -6.73 -9.47
C GLN A 205 -23.92 -8.02 -8.65
N ASP A 206 -23.72 -9.16 -9.27
CA ASP A 206 -23.77 -10.48 -8.60
C ASP A 206 -22.73 -10.64 -7.49
N LYS A 207 -21.61 -9.94 -7.59
CA LYS A 207 -20.51 -9.96 -6.60
C LYS A 207 -20.66 -8.87 -5.55
N ILE A 208 -21.26 -7.74 -5.88
CA ILE A 208 -21.40 -6.61 -4.98
C ILE A 208 -22.14 -7.01 -3.70
N GLU A 209 -23.30 -7.68 -3.83
CA GLU A 209 -24.11 -8.08 -2.67
C GLU A 209 -23.30 -8.98 -1.72
N ILE A 210 -22.56 -9.95 -2.27
CA ILE A 210 -21.70 -10.83 -1.49
C ILE A 210 -20.57 -10.05 -0.81
N TYR A 211 -19.97 -9.08 -1.52
CA TYR A 211 -18.86 -8.31 -0.96
C TYR A 211 -19.33 -7.34 0.13
N ILE A 212 -20.49 -6.71 -0.04
CA ILE A 212 -21.07 -5.84 0.99
C ILE A 212 -21.48 -6.64 2.23
N GLU A 213 -22.07 -7.83 2.06
CA GLU A 213 -22.37 -8.72 3.17
C GLU A 213 -21.10 -9.09 3.96
N ARG A 214 -20.04 -9.49 3.25
CA ARG A 214 -18.75 -9.86 3.87
C ARG A 214 -18.00 -8.69 4.50
N LEU A 215 -18.19 -7.49 3.98
CA LEU A 215 -17.66 -6.27 4.56
C LEU A 215 -18.35 -5.93 5.88
N ASN A 216 -19.62 -6.32 6.06
CA ASN A 216 -20.42 -5.98 7.24
C ASN A 216 -20.40 -7.07 8.34
N ASN A 217 -19.87 -8.24 8.03
CA ASN A 217 -19.70 -9.37 8.98
C ASN A 217 -18.30 -9.34 9.62
#